data_7abdd14eee50213cda968b1990bdbbd3
#
_entry.id   7abdd14eee50213cda968b1990bdbbd3
#
_cell.length_a   1.000
_cell.length_b   1.000
_cell.length_c   1.000
_cell.angle_alpha   90.00
_cell.angle_beta   90.00
_cell.angle_gamma   90.00
#
_symmetry.space_group_name_H-M   'P 1'
#
loop_
_entity.id
_entity.type
_entity.pdbx_description
1 polymer ?
#
loop_
_entity_poly.entity_id
_entity_poly.type
_entity_poly.pdbx_seq_one_letter_code
_entity_poly.pdbx_strand_id
1 'polypeptide(L)'
;MYVKDVLVQNQVGLHARPATFFIQKANEFKSSIWVEKEERRVNAKSLLGVLSLGIMGGTKIRIIAGGPDEEQAVEELSLIHI
;
A
#
# COMPACT_ATOMS: atom_id res chain seq x y z
N MET A 1 11.51 -9.80 -6.01
CA MET A 1 10.81 -8.67 -5.42
C MET A 1 10.12 -7.87 -6.51
N TYR A 2 8.87 -7.52 -6.32
CA TYR A 2 8.07 -6.80 -7.30
C TYR A 2 7.73 -5.42 -6.75
N VAL A 3 7.92 -4.39 -7.58
CA VAL A 3 7.78 -3.00 -7.15
C VAL A 3 6.93 -2.24 -8.16
N LYS A 4 6.02 -1.38 -7.70
CA LYS A 4 5.21 -0.55 -8.57
C LYS A 4 4.95 0.80 -7.90
N ASP A 5 5.13 1.87 -8.67
CA ASP A 5 4.79 3.21 -8.23
C ASP A 5 3.32 3.47 -8.53
N VAL A 6 2.62 4.05 -7.57
CA VAL A 6 1.19 4.31 -7.68
C VAL A 6 0.90 5.75 -7.25
N LEU A 7 0.07 6.44 -8.01
CA LEU A 7 -0.41 7.76 -7.63
C LEU A 7 -1.73 7.60 -6.89
N VAL A 8 -1.80 8.11 -5.66
CA VAL A 8 -3.03 8.09 -4.88
C VAL A 8 -3.98 9.14 -5.44
N GLN A 9 -5.12 8.72 -5.99
CA GLN A 9 -6.04 9.62 -6.66
C GLN A 9 -7.19 10.09 -5.78
N ASN A 10 -7.46 9.41 -4.68
CA ASN A 10 -8.53 9.79 -3.77
C ASN A 10 -8.16 11.09 -3.05
N GLN A 11 -9.07 12.07 -3.07
CA GLN A 11 -8.80 13.37 -2.47
C GLN A 11 -8.50 13.31 -0.98
N VAL A 12 -9.14 12.38 -0.28
CA VAL A 12 -8.92 12.22 1.16
C VAL A 12 -7.73 11.31 1.49
N GLY A 13 -7.18 10.63 0.48
CA GLY A 13 -6.03 9.76 0.66
C GLY A 13 -6.34 8.52 1.49
N LEU A 14 -5.30 8.00 2.17
CA LEU A 14 -5.43 6.81 3.01
C LEU A 14 -5.75 7.19 4.44
N HIS A 15 -7.03 7.44 4.71
CA HIS A 15 -7.55 7.60 6.05
C HIS A 15 -8.02 6.24 6.59
N ALA A 16 -8.66 6.23 7.76
CA ALA A 16 -8.98 4.99 8.47
C ALA A 16 -9.72 3.96 7.61
N ARG A 17 -10.76 4.36 6.87
CA ARG A 17 -11.54 3.41 6.06
C ARG A 17 -10.76 2.85 4.87
N PRO A 18 -10.22 3.71 3.97
CA PRO A 18 -9.43 3.21 2.86
C PRO A 18 -8.20 2.44 3.32
N ALA A 19 -7.56 2.89 4.40
CA ALA A 19 -6.40 2.20 4.94
C ALA A 19 -6.75 0.81 5.45
N THR A 20 -7.88 0.68 6.16
CA THR A 20 -8.33 -0.62 6.65
C THR A 20 -8.58 -1.58 5.50
N PHE A 21 -9.24 -1.11 4.45
CA PHE A 21 -9.52 -1.92 3.27
C PHE A 21 -8.22 -2.38 2.61
N PHE A 22 -7.29 -1.45 2.44
CA PHE A 22 -5.98 -1.75 1.85
C PHE A 22 -5.23 -2.80 2.67
N ILE A 23 -5.24 -2.67 3.99
CA ILE A 23 -4.54 -3.58 4.89
C ILE A 23 -5.18 -4.95 4.89
N GLN A 24 -6.51 -5.02 4.88
CA GLN A 24 -7.21 -6.29 4.81
C GLN A 24 -6.84 -7.03 3.52
N LYS A 25 -6.76 -6.30 2.41
CA LYS A 25 -6.36 -6.89 1.14
C LYS A 25 -4.92 -7.37 1.19
N ALA A 26 -4.02 -6.57 1.75
CA ALA A 26 -2.62 -6.94 1.86
C ALA A 26 -2.43 -8.20 2.70
N ASN A 27 -3.25 -8.38 3.72
CA ASN A 27 -3.16 -9.56 4.59
C ASN A 27 -3.65 -10.84 3.92
N GLU A 28 -4.30 -10.76 2.76
CA GLU A 28 -4.71 -11.95 2.01
C GLU A 28 -3.53 -12.62 1.30
N PHE A 29 -2.43 -11.92 1.17
CA PHE A 29 -1.26 -12.44 0.45
C PHE A 29 -0.21 -12.97 1.42
N LYS A 30 0.54 -13.97 0.95
CA LYS A 30 1.62 -14.56 1.75
C LYS A 30 2.90 -13.76 1.70
N SER A 31 3.08 -12.96 0.63
CA SER A 31 4.27 -12.14 0.47
C SER A 31 4.37 -11.08 1.55
N SER A 32 5.59 -10.69 1.86
CA SER A 32 5.82 -9.49 2.64
C SER A 32 5.55 -8.29 1.74
N ILE A 33 4.83 -7.31 2.26
CA ILE A 33 4.40 -6.15 1.47
C ILE A 33 4.74 -4.87 2.23
N TRP A 34 5.33 -3.91 1.52
CA TRP A 34 5.69 -2.62 2.09
C TRP A 34 5.12 -1.50 1.23
N VAL A 35 4.83 -0.37 1.88
CA VAL A 35 4.48 0.88 1.22
C VAL A 35 5.57 1.89 1.55
N GLU A 36 6.08 2.55 0.53
CA GLU A 36 7.13 3.55 0.68
C GLU A 36 6.65 4.91 0.19
N LYS A 37 6.90 5.94 0.99
CA LYS A 37 6.65 7.33 0.64
C LYS A 37 7.83 8.16 1.14
N GLU A 38 8.49 8.88 0.22
CA GLU A 38 9.58 9.80 0.58
C GLU A 38 10.62 9.14 1.48
N GLU A 39 11.15 8.01 1.08
CA GLU A 39 12.18 7.26 1.80
C GLU A 39 11.70 6.59 3.08
N ARG A 40 10.44 6.75 3.45
CA ARG A 40 9.86 6.04 4.60
C ARG A 40 9.16 4.78 4.10
N ARG A 41 9.57 3.65 4.64
CA ARG A 41 9.00 2.34 4.28
C ARG A 41 8.30 1.74 5.50
N VAL A 42 7.06 1.32 5.33
CA VAL A 42 6.29 0.70 6.40
C VAL A 42 5.69 -0.61 5.91
N ASN A 43 5.32 -1.47 6.86
CA ASN A 43 4.65 -2.72 6.56
C ASN A 43 3.22 -2.43 6.11
N ALA A 44 2.88 -2.85 4.88
CA ALA A 44 1.54 -2.62 4.33
C ALA A 44 0.45 -3.38 5.05
N LYS A 45 0.80 -4.35 5.88
CA LYS A 45 -0.16 -5.13 6.68
C LYS A 45 -0.41 -4.50 8.06
N SER A 46 0.21 -3.36 8.35
CA SER A 46 0.06 -2.66 9.62
C SER A 46 -0.73 -1.37 9.43
N LEU A 47 -1.88 -1.27 10.08
CA LEU A 47 -2.71 -0.07 10.00
C LEU A 47 -1.97 1.16 10.52
N LEU A 48 -1.32 1.04 11.67
CA LEU A 48 -0.57 2.16 12.25
C LEU A 48 0.57 2.58 11.34
N GLY A 49 1.26 1.61 10.73
CA GLY A 49 2.35 1.91 9.81
C GLY A 49 1.86 2.69 8.61
N VAL A 50 0.79 2.24 7.97
CA VAL A 50 0.24 2.90 6.78
C VAL A 50 -0.28 4.29 7.12
N LEU A 51 -1.00 4.43 8.22
CA LEU A 51 -1.54 5.72 8.64
C LEU A 51 -0.41 6.71 8.99
N SER A 52 0.69 6.22 9.51
CA SER A 52 1.82 7.08 9.91
C SER A 52 2.50 7.76 8.73
N LEU A 53 2.30 7.27 7.53
CA LEU A 53 2.87 7.89 6.32
C LEU A 53 2.15 9.16 5.91
N GLY A 54 0.92 9.38 6.39
CA GLY A 54 0.15 10.56 6.03
C GLY A 54 -0.11 10.65 4.53
N ILE A 55 -0.51 9.53 3.91
CA ILE A 55 -0.75 9.47 2.47
C ILE A 55 -2.02 10.22 2.13
N MET A 56 -1.90 11.17 1.21
CA MET A 56 -3.01 12.00 0.76
C MET A 56 -3.19 11.89 -0.75
N GLY A 57 -4.32 12.38 -1.25
CA GLY A 57 -4.57 12.45 -2.69
C GLY A 57 -3.48 13.24 -3.39
N GLY A 58 -3.04 12.78 -4.55
CA GLY A 58 -1.94 13.36 -5.29
C GLY A 58 -0.57 12.90 -4.85
N THR A 59 -0.48 12.09 -3.81
CA THR A 59 0.79 11.56 -3.32
C THR A 59 1.20 10.33 -4.14
N LYS A 60 2.46 10.28 -4.51
CA LYS A 60 3.02 9.10 -5.17
C LYS A 60 3.60 8.17 -4.11
N ILE A 61 3.20 6.91 -4.15
CA ILE A 61 3.70 5.90 -3.26
C ILE A 61 4.28 4.75 -4.07
N ARG A 62 5.09 3.92 -3.38
CA ARG A 62 5.66 2.73 -3.99
C ARG A 62 5.20 1.52 -3.20
N ILE A 63 4.63 0.54 -3.90
CA ILE A 63 4.22 -0.72 -3.30
C ILE A 63 5.28 -1.75 -3.64
N ILE A 64 5.82 -2.41 -2.61
CA ILE A 64 6.90 -3.39 -2.76
C ILE A 64 6.44 -4.70 -2.15
N ALA A 65 6.62 -5.80 -2.87
CA ALA A 65 6.29 -7.11 -2.34
C ALA A 65 7.39 -8.11 -2.64
N GLY A 66 7.62 -9.00 -1.69
CA GLY A 66 8.59 -10.08 -1.84
C GLY A 66 8.03 -11.37 -1.30
N GLY A 67 7.86 -12.39 -2.17
CA GLY A 67 7.34 -13.69 -1.77
C GLY A 67 6.66 -14.42 -2.92
N PRO A 68 5.95 -15.53 -2.63
CA PRO A 68 5.42 -16.40 -3.68
C PRO A 68 4.32 -15.76 -4.53
N ASP A 69 3.57 -14.79 -3.99
CA ASP A 69 2.49 -14.11 -4.70
C ASP A 69 2.75 -12.61 -4.84
N GLU A 70 4.02 -12.22 -4.89
CA GLU A 70 4.40 -10.81 -4.88
C GLU A 70 3.80 -10.01 -6.03
N GLU A 71 3.81 -10.56 -7.23
CA GLU A 71 3.31 -9.86 -8.40
C GLU A 71 1.80 -9.62 -8.29
N GLN A 72 1.06 -10.67 -7.92
CA GLN A 72 -0.37 -10.56 -7.74
C GLN A 72 -0.71 -9.56 -6.64
N ALA A 73 0.02 -9.60 -5.53
CA ALA A 73 -0.21 -8.69 -4.40
C ALA A 73 -0.08 -7.24 -4.83
N VAL A 74 1.00 -6.89 -5.52
CA VAL A 74 1.22 -5.51 -5.95
C VAL A 74 0.16 -5.07 -6.96
N GLU A 75 -0.16 -5.92 -7.93
CA GLU A 75 -1.15 -5.58 -8.94
C GLU A 75 -2.53 -5.36 -8.35
N GLU A 76 -2.96 -6.21 -7.42
CA GLU A 76 -4.27 -6.06 -6.80
C GLU A 76 -4.34 -4.86 -5.86
N LEU A 77 -3.27 -4.60 -5.11
CA LEU A 77 -3.24 -3.44 -4.23
C LEU A 77 -3.21 -2.13 -5.01
N SER A 78 -2.57 -2.12 -6.17
CA SER A 78 -2.51 -0.92 -7.00
C SER A 78 -3.86 -0.58 -7.63
N LEU A 79 -4.78 -1.52 -7.69
CA LEU A 79 -6.13 -1.32 -8.23
C LEU A 79 -7.11 -0.80 -7.18
N ILE A 80 -6.75 -0.79 -5.91
CA ILE A 80 -7.59 -0.24 -4.88
C ILE A 80 -7.61 1.28 -5.06
N HIS A 81 -8.80 1.82 -5.29
CA HIS A 81 -8.96 3.27 -5.46
C HIS A 81 -8.85 3.96 -4.12
N ILE A 82 -7.70 4.49 -3.89
CA ILE A 82 -7.40 5.24 -2.69
C ILE A 82 -7.26 6.70 -3.02
#